data_10d55c1b8e35f95d54c6aa6ddec38a29
#
_entry.id   10d55c1b8e35f95d54c6aa6ddec38a29
#
_cell.length_a   1.000
_cell.length_b   1.000
_cell.length_c   1.000
_cell.angle_alpha   90.00
_cell.angle_beta   90.00
_cell.angle_gamma   90.00
#
_symmetry.space_group_name_H-M   'P 1'
#
loop_
_entity.id
_entity.type
_entity.pdbx_description
1 polymer ?
#
loop_
_entity_poly.entity_id
_entity_poly.type
_entity_poly.pdbx_seq_one_letter_code
_entity_poly.pdbx_strand_id
1 'polypeptide(L)'
;MLNRIEIENFRSLKAIDLELTPLTVLIGPNGGGKSNFLDVFELLSEGSKGFLSDAIAKRGGFDSIRFRGAKEDKIFFKLEYPPIGVFKEEQKNISYKIQLRSVGTGVSIPFEQLARDPFPPHTSPLYLVNRHQGQITFLNKELGEKDQVKQLESESELAIQQIKDENTYPTPYKLLRQIQEWMFYNPIDVGFNAPIRSPQLTRSGTRLLTSGENLTSVLYVIQQQYPSVWDEICELLQIVYPEFRYMTFPPEGGDGKIVLRWWESPFEKSNSGFSANLLSDGTLRLLSLIAILKNPNPPPLVCIDEPEVGLHPDWIKLVGELLDEAGTRMQLIVVTHSPDLISKIKPSNIVIVEKEDGATLLERLDEKELEGWLENFRLGELWRSGHLGGAS
;
A
#
# COMPACT_ATOMS: atom_id res chain seq x y z
N MET A 1 8.81 5.92 -6.51
CA MET A 1 8.59 4.84 -5.53
C MET A 1 9.39 5.15 -4.28
N LEU A 2 8.98 4.68 -3.12
CA LEU A 2 9.72 4.79 -1.87
C LEU A 2 10.87 3.75 -1.89
N ASN A 3 12.11 4.19 -1.68
CA ASN A 3 13.28 3.30 -1.77
C ASN A 3 13.65 2.65 -0.44
N ARG A 4 13.46 3.35 0.68
CA ARG A 4 13.88 2.90 2.02
C ARG A 4 12.99 3.48 3.09
N ILE A 5 12.76 2.71 4.13
CA ILE A 5 12.06 3.15 5.33
C ILE A 5 12.87 2.79 6.58
N GLU A 6 13.03 3.78 7.47
CA GLU A 6 13.54 3.57 8.81
C GLU A 6 12.43 3.84 9.82
N ILE A 7 12.27 2.96 10.80
CA ILE A 7 11.23 3.03 11.83
C ILE A 7 11.86 2.78 13.19
N GLU A 8 11.60 3.67 14.14
CA GLU A 8 12.02 3.46 15.53
C GLU A 8 10.83 3.49 16.47
N ASN A 9 10.76 2.53 17.36
CA ASN A 9 9.84 2.46 18.49
C ASN A 9 8.34 2.44 18.13
N PHE A 10 7.95 1.83 17.02
CA PHE A 10 6.54 1.68 16.66
C PHE A 10 6.06 0.24 16.90
N ARG A 11 5.09 0.01 17.80
CA ARG A 11 4.52 -1.30 18.16
C ARG A 11 5.61 -2.34 18.47
N SER A 12 5.78 -3.37 17.63
CA SER A 12 6.88 -4.35 17.73
C SER A 12 8.12 -3.94 16.93
N LEU A 13 8.04 -2.89 16.12
CA LEU A 13 9.14 -2.39 15.30
C LEU A 13 10.05 -1.49 16.15
N LYS A 14 11.06 -2.08 16.79
CA LYS A 14 11.98 -1.38 17.68
C LYS A 14 12.95 -0.49 16.92
N ALA A 15 13.60 -1.08 15.91
CA ALA A 15 14.53 -0.40 15.02
C ALA A 15 14.55 -1.17 13.71
N ILE A 16 13.87 -0.65 12.71
CA ILE A 16 13.79 -1.22 11.37
C ILE A 16 14.51 -0.29 10.41
N ASP A 17 15.25 -0.88 9.51
CA ASP A 17 15.86 -0.23 8.37
C ASP A 17 15.73 -1.18 7.18
N LEU A 18 14.84 -0.84 6.25
CA LEU A 18 14.49 -1.72 5.14
C LEU A 18 14.51 -0.98 3.80
N GLU A 19 15.31 -1.49 2.87
CA GLU A 19 15.19 -1.11 1.45
C GLU A 19 13.93 -1.74 0.86
N LEU A 20 13.18 -0.96 0.12
CA LEU A 20 11.93 -1.38 -0.52
C LEU A 20 12.15 -1.57 -2.02
N THR A 21 11.67 -2.69 -2.52
CA THR A 21 11.62 -3.00 -3.95
C THR A 21 10.26 -2.60 -4.53
N PRO A 22 10.09 -2.57 -5.87
CA PRO A 22 8.78 -2.37 -6.47
C PRO A 22 7.70 -3.33 -5.96
N LEU A 23 8.07 -4.59 -5.70
CA LEU A 23 7.27 -5.56 -4.98
C LEU A 23 8.04 -6.03 -3.75
N THR A 24 7.50 -5.82 -2.56
CA THR A 24 8.04 -6.32 -1.28
C THR A 24 7.00 -7.25 -0.65
N VAL A 25 7.35 -8.51 -0.43
CA VAL A 25 6.47 -9.53 0.15
C VAL A 25 6.99 -9.95 1.50
N LEU A 26 6.20 -9.72 2.55
CA LEU A 26 6.51 -10.05 3.93
C LEU A 26 5.94 -11.44 4.28
N ILE A 27 6.80 -12.34 4.72
CA ILE A 27 6.43 -13.68 5.18
C ILE A 27 6.92 -13.91 6.60
N GLY A 28 6.31 -14.83 7.34
CA GLY A 28 6.74 -15.17 8.70
C GLY A 28 5.57 -15.59 9.60
N PRO A 29 5.83 -15.94 10.87
CA PRO A 29 4.82 -16.45 11.78
C PRO A 29 3.77 -15.40 12.15
N ASN A 30 2.62 -15.88 12.63
CA ASN A 30 1.60 -15.03 13.22
C ASN A 30 2.18 -14.28 14.44
N GLY A 31 1.86 -12.99 14.54
CA GLY A 31 2.41 -12.15 15.61
C GLY A 31 3.86 -11.72 15.42
N GLY A 32 4.53 -12.05 14.29
CA GLY A 32 5.89 -11.59 13.95
C GLY A 32 6.00 -10.08 13.77
N GLY A 33 4.92 -9.39 13.41
CA GLY A 33 4.90 -7.94 13.23
C GLY A 33 4.65 -7.47 11.80
N LYS A 34 4.25 -8.37 10.89
CA LYS A 34 3.92 -8.05 9.49
C LYS A 34 2.86 -6.95 9.37
N SER A 35 1.72 -7.13 10.03
CA SER A 35 0.64 -6.13 10.04
C SER A 35 1.04 -4.84 10.78
N ASN A 36 1.97 -4.90 11.75
CA ASN A 36 2.53 -3.71 12.37
C ASN A 36 3.36 -2.89 11.37
N PHE A 37 4.04 -3.56 10.43
CA PHE A 37 4.78 -2.88 9.37
C PHE A 37 3.83 -2.19 8.38
N LEU A 38 2.73 -2.84 7.96
CA LEU A 38 1.71 -2.21 7.12
C LEU A 38 1.04 -1.01 7.82
N ASP A 39 0.78 -1.13 9.13
CA ASP A 39 0.14 -0.09 9.94
C ASP A 39 0.95 1.23 10.00
N VAL A 40 2.28 1.18 9.80
CA VAL A 40 3.11 2.39 9.67
C VAL A 40 2.68 3.21 8.46
N PHE A 41 2.53 2.58 7.30
CA PHE A 41 2.13 3.26 6.07
C PHE A 41 0.72 3.81 6.17
N GLU A 42 -0.20 3.05 6.76
CA GLU A 42 -1.57 3.49 7.00
C GLU A 42 -1.61 4.72 7.92
N LEU A 43 -0.88 4.69 9.05
CA LEU A 43 -0.77 5.81 9.98
C LEU A 43 -0.21 7.07 9.29
N LEU A 44 0.85 6.93 8.50
CA LEU A 44 1.45 8.04 7.76
C LEU A 44 0.49 8.62 6.70
N SER A 45 -0.26 7.76 6.01
CA SER A 45 -1.28 8.18 5.05
C SER A 45 -2.43 8.92 5.73
N GLU A 46 -2.96 8.38 6.84
CA GLU A 46 -4.00 9.07 7.64
C GLU A 46 -3.48 10.40 8.19
N GLY A 47 -2.23 10.40 8.69
CA GLY A 47 -1.53 11.60 9.13
C GLY A 47 -1.42 12.66 8.04
N SER A 48 -1.05 12.27 6.81
CA SER A 48 -0.94 13.19 5.66
C SER A 48 -2.28 13.82 5.24
N LYS A 49 -3.40 13.16 5.59
CA LYS A 49 -4.77 13.65 5.34
C LYS A 49 -5.33 14.52 6.46
N GLY A 50 -4.59 14.74 7.55
CA GLY A 50 -5.03 15.56 8.70
C GLY A 50 -5.63 14.75 9.86
N PHE A 51 -5.59 13.44 9.81
CA PHE A 51 -6.25 12.57 10.78
C PHE A 51 -5.27 11.88 11.74
N LEU A 52 -4.05 12.42 11.95
CA LEU A 52 -3.03 11.74 12.75
C LEU A 52 -3.49 11.47 14.19
N SER A 53 -4.06 12.47 14.85
CA SER A 53 -4.56 12.31 16.24
C SER A 53 -5.67 11.28 16.34
N ASP A 54 -6.62 11.31 15.43
CA ASP A 54 -7.73 10.34 15.36
C ASP A 54 -7.22 8.93 15.04
N ALA A 55 -6.26 8.84 14.13
CA ALA A 55 -5.61 7.59 13.75
C ALA A 55 -4.88 6.94 14.93
N ILE A 56 -4.18 7.72 15.73
CA ILE A 56 -3.50 7.25 16.95
C ILE A 56 -4.54 6.86 18.02
N ALA A 57 -5.58 7.66 18.21
CA ALA A 57 -6.65 7.35 19.17
C ALA A 57 -7.37 6.03 18.82
N LYS A 58 -7.71 5.79 17.54
CA LYS A 58 -8.29 4.52 17.07
C LYS A 58 -7.40 3.31 17.34
N ARG A 59 -6.08 3.49 17.38
CA ARG A 59 -5.08 2.47 17.69
C ARG A 59 -4.84 2.28 19.19
N GLY A 60 -5.63 2.95 20.04
CA GLY A 60 -5.55 2.85 21.52
C GLY A 60 -4.63 3.89 22.17
N GLY A 61 -4.29 4.97 21.44
CA GLY A 61 -3.44 6.05 21.93
C GLY A 61 -1.94 5.81 21.73
N PHE A 62 -1.15 6.83 22.07
CA PHE A 62 0.30 6.84 21.82
C PHE A 62 1.04 5.65 22.48
N ASP A 63 0.72 5.32 23.73
CA ASP A 63 1.37 4.21 24.45
C ASP A 63 1.08 2.85 23.83
N SER A 64 -0.06 2.69 23.15
CA SER A 64 -0.42 1.45 22.45
C SER A 64 0.32 1.26 21.13
N ILE A 65 0.74 2.35 20.49
CA ILE A 65 1.50 2.32 19.25
C ILE A 65 3.02 2.44 19.48
N ARG A 66 3.46 2.77 20.69
CA ARG A 66 4.87 2.83 21.03
C ARG A 66 5.42 1.43 21.36
N PHE A 67 6.67 1.17 21.02
CA PHE A 67 7.34 -0.08 21.38
C PHE A 67 7.41 -0.24 22.90
N ARG A 68 6.93 -1.37 23.42
CA ARG A 68 6.97 -1.66 24.85
C ARG A 68 8.41 -1.89 25.31
N GLY A 69 8.90 -1.05 26.20
CA GLY A 69 10.29 -1.07 26.66
C GLY A 69 11.20 -0.06 25.95
N ALA A 70 10.68 0.80 25.10
CA ALA A 70 11.44 1.94 24.60
C ALA A 70 11.89 2.84 25.75
N LYS A 71 13.19 3.20 25.77
CA LYS A 71 13.75 4.11 26.77
C LYS A 71 13.32 5.56 26.57
N GLU A 72 13.06 5.91 25.31
CA GLU A 72 12.66 7.26 24.91
C GLU A 72 11.16 7.30 24.55
N ASP A 73 10.53 8.40 24.93
CA ASP A 73 9.11 8.64 24.64
C ASP A 73 8.94 9.28 23.27
N LYS A 74 9.44 8.57 22.25
CA LYS A 74 9.36 8.99 20.86
C LYS A 74 9.15 7.80 19.91
N ILE A 75 8.47 8.08 18.81
CA ILE A 75 8.40 7.22 17.62
C ILE A 75 9.03 8.01 16.48
N PHE A 76 9.85 7.36 15.66
CA PHE A 76 10.51 8.02 14.54
C PHE A 76 10.27 7.25 13.24
N PHE A 77 10.04 8.02 12.16
CA PHE A 77 9.93 7.50 10.81
C PHE A 77 10.83 8.31 9.87
N LYS A 78 11.50 7.60 8.95
CA LYS A 78 12.22 8.21 7.83
C LYS A 78 11.87 7.47 6.55
N LEU A 79 11.48 8.22 5.56
CA LEU A 79 11.15 7.75 4.22
C LEU A 79 12.17 8.32 3.23
N GLU A 80 12.79 7.46 2.41
CA GLU A 80 13.73 7.88 1.37
C GLU A 80 13.16 7.61 -0.02
N TYR A 81 13.17 8.64 -0.83
CA TYR A 81 12.68 8.60 -2.20
C TYR A 81 13.79 8.95 -3.19
N PRO A 82 13.72 8.45 -4.44
CA PRO A 82 14.49 8.99 -5.52
C PRO A 82 14.07 10.44 -5.80
N PRO A 83 14.77 11.16 -6.66
CA PRO A 83 14.42 12.53 -7.01
C PRO A 83 12.95 12.68 -7.42
N ILE A 84 12.22 13.58 -6.76
CA ILE A 84 10.82 13.90 -7.01
C ILE A 84 10.71 15.39 -7.38
N GLY A 85 9.87 15.74 -8.35
CA GLY A 85 9.54 17.14 -8.65
C GLY A 85 10.40 17.78 -9.72
N VAL A 86 10.52 19.10 -9.66
CA VAL A 86 11.13 19.94 -10.72
C VAL A 86 12.65 19.82 -10.80
N PHE A 87 13.27 19.40 -9.71
CA PHE A 87 14.72 19.28 -9.60
C PHE A 87 15.27 17.96 -10.17
N LYS A 88 14.63 17.38 -11.20
CA LYS A 88 15.11 16.17 -11.86
C LYS A 88 16.55 16.25 -12.38
N GLU A 89 16.98 17.44 -12.77
CA GLU A 89 18.33 17.66 -13.29
C GLU A 89 19.42 17.45 -12.24
N GLU A 90 19.10 17.59 -10.95
CA GLU A 90 20.05 17.43 -9.87
C GLU A 90 20.08 16.01 -9.27
N GLN A 91 19.24 15.10 -9.73
CA GLN A 91 19.18 13.65 -9.39
C GLN A 91 19.55 13.29 -7.93
N LYS A 92 19.06 14.05 -6.96
CA LYS A 92 19.35 13.82 -5.53
C LYS A 92 18.16 13.22 -4.81
N ASN A 93 18.43 12.27 -3.94
CA ASN A 93 17.43 11.63 -3.12
C ASN A 93 16.78 12.63 -2.16
N ILE A 94 15.57 12.31 -1.78
CA ILE A 94 14.75 13.07 -0.85
C ILE A 94 14.51 12.23 0.37
N SER A 95 14.74 12.79 1.55
CA SER A 95 14.40 12.16 2.83
C SER A 95 13.29 12.94 3.53
N TYR A 96 12.26 12.21 3.98
CA TYR A 96 11.19 12.75 4.81
C TYR A 96 11.23 12.11 6.19
N LYS A 97 11.44 12.91 7.23
CA LYS A 97 11.62 12.49 8.61
C LYS A 97 10.54 13.07 9.49
N ILE A 98 9.96 12.23 10.34
CA ILE A 98 8.89 12.61 11.27
C ILE A 98 9.21 12.00 12.65
N GLN A 99 9.09 12.79 13.70
CA GLN A 99 9.14 12.31 15.06
C GLN A 99 7.82 12.63 15.77
N LEU A 100 7.24 11.61 16.36
CA LEU A 100 6.05 11.74 17.21
C LEU A 100 6.48 11.63 18.68
N ARG A 101 5.81 12.37 19.57
CA ARG A 101 6.02 12.33 21.00
C ARG A 101 4.67 12.45 21.73
N SER A 102 4.55 11.80 22.87
CA SER A 102 3.39 11.95 23.75
C SER A 102 3.37 13.34 24.40
N VAL A 103 2.20 13.96 24.45
CA VAL A 103 1.95 15.20 25.21
C VAL A 103 0.59 15.06 25.91
N GLY A 104 0.61 14.88 27.22
CA GLY A 104 -0.63 14.60 27.96
C GLY A 104 -1.31 13.33 27.47
N THR A 105 -2.56 13.44 27.02
CA THR A 105 -3.32 12.34 26.40
C THR A 105 -3.22 12.34 24.86
N GLY A 106 -2.51 13.31 24.27
CA GLY A 106 -2.39 13.51 22.84
C GLY A 106 -1.01 13.19 22.30
N VAL A 107 -0.78 13.62 21.07
CA VAL A 107 0.49 13.48 20.35
C VAL A 107 0.95 14.85 19.84
N SER A 108 2.26 15.08 19.87
CA SER A 108 2.90 16.21 19.19
C SER A 108 3.94 15.75 18.19
N ILE A 109 4.25 16.62 17.24
CA ILE A 109 5.28 16.41 16.22
C ILE A 109 6.40 17.46 16.48
N PRO A 110 7.36 17.15 17.38
CA PRO A 110 8.43 18.11 17.70
C PRO A 110 9.43 18.30 16.57
N PHE A 111 9.47 17.36 15.63
CA PHE A 111 10.40 17.34 14.52
C PHE A 111 9.76 16.77 13.27
N GLU A 112 9.88 17.50 12.17
CA GLU A 112 9.45 17.11 10.83
C GLU A 112 10.36 17.76 9.80
N GLN A 113 11.00 16.98 8.95
CA GLN A 113 11.90 17.47 7.93
C GLN A 113 11.70 16.78 6.60
N LEU A 114 11.52 17.55 5.55
CA LEU A 114 11.70 17.11 4.18
C LEU A 114 12.97 17.75 3.63
N ALA A 115 13.94 16.94 3.31
CA ALA A 115 15.24 17.40 2.86
C ALA A 115 15.66 16.70 1.57
N ARG A 116 16.41 17.41 0.76
CA ARG A 116 17.13 16.90 -0.40
C ARG A 116 18.61 16.74 -0.03
N ASP A 117 19.22 15.63 -0.49
CA ASP A 117 20.63 15.37 -0.29
C ASP A 117 21.51 16.52 -0.79
N PRO A 118 22.69 16.73 -0.16
CA PRO A 118 23.60 17.80 -0.56
C PRO A 118 24.02 17.68 -2.03
N PHE A 119 24.20 18.83 -2.67
CA PHE A 119 24.74 18.95 -4.02
C PHE A 119 26.00 19.81 -3.98
N PRO A 120 27.13 19.38 -4.59
CA PRO A 120 28.33 20.18 -4.61
C PRO A 120 28.10 21.56 -5.24
N PRO A 121 28.64 22.65 -4.70
CA PRO A 121 29.62 22.68 -3.58
C PRO A 121 29.05 22.62 -2.16
N HIS A 122 27.73 22.50 -2.01
CA HIS A 122 27.07 22.45 -0.71
C HIS A 122 27.32 21.12 0.00
N THR A 123 27.64 21.17 1.29
CA THR A 123 27.89 20.00 2.15
C THR A 123 26.68 19.67 3.04
N SER A 124 25.71 20.57 3.13
CA SER A 124 24.50 20.42 3.95
C SER A 124 23.28 20.11 3.12
N PRO A 125 22.32 19.31 3.62
CA PRO A 125 21.05 19.07 2.96
C PRO A 125 20.26 20.36 2.73
N LEU A 126 19.49 20.41 1.66
CA LEU A 126 18.53 21.48 1.41
C LEU A 126 17.19 21.11 2.03
N TYR A 127 16.80 21.83 3.07
CA TYR A 127 15.52 21.62 3.75
C TYR A 127 14.39 22.32 3.00
N LEU A 128 13.48 21.51 2.46
CA LEU A 128 12.27 21.95 1.75
C LEU A 128 11.12 22.22 2.72
N VAL A 129 11.03 21.40 3.78
CA VAL A 129 10.17 21.59 4.95
C VAL A 129 11.04 21.35 6.16
N ASN A 130 11.01 22.24 7.15
CA ASN A 130 11.74 22.04 8.39
C ASN A 130 10.91 22.54 9.58
N ARG A 131 10.54 21.61 10.45
CA ARG A 131 9.93 21.85 11.76
C ARG A 131 10.90 21.43 12.84
N HIS A 132 11.36 22.37 13.63
CA HIS A 132 12.23 22.12 14.77
C HIS A 132 11.95 23.12 15.88
N GLN A 133 11.81 22.64 17.13
CA GLN A 133 11.57 23.47 18.32
C GLN A 133 10.40 24.47 18.16
N GLY A 134 9.30 24.02 17.53
CA GLY A 134 8.10 24.84 17.31
C GLY A 134 8.18 25.85 16.16
N GLN A 135 9.35 26.00 15.53
CA GLN A 135 9.49 26.81 14.33
C GLN A 135 9.28 25.95 13.07
N ILE A 136 8.56 26.50 12.10
CA ILE A 136 8.32 25.84 10.83
C ILE A 136 8.74 26.77 9.70
N THR A 137 9.54 26.23 8.79
CA THR A 137 9.97 26.93 7.57
C THR A 137 9.73 26.08 6.34
N PHE A 138 9.31 26.71 5.25
CA PHE A 138 9.22 26.13 3.92
C PHE A 138 10.17 26.86 2.97
N LEU A 139 10.79 26.12 2.05
CA LEU A 139 11.59 26.73 0.99
C LEU A 139 10.69 27.09 -0.19
N ASN A 140 10.50 28.38 -0.42
CA ASN A 140 9.79 28.92 -1.56
C ASN A 140 10.67 28.87 -2.81
N LYS A 141 10.20 28.20 -3.85
CA LYS A 141 10.96 28.02 -5.10
C LYS A 141 11.15 29.36 -5.86
N GLU A 142 10.12 30.19 -5.89
CA GLU A 142 10.16 31.43 -6.68
C GLU A 142 11.09 32.50 -6.06
N LEU A 143 11.11 32.59 -4.73
CA LEU A 143 11.91 33.56 -4.02
C LEU A 143 13.32 33.07 -3.65
N GLY A 144 13.55 31.72 -3.69
CA GLY A 144 14.77 31.12 -3.17
C GLY A 144 14.95 31.34 -1.66
N GLU A 145 13.92 31.85 -0.99
CA GLU A 145 13.90 32.23 0.42
C GLU A 145 13.08 31.24 1.23
N LYS A 146 13.30 31.25 2.54
CA LYS A 146 12.53 30.43 3.49
C LYS A 146 11.34 31.23 3.98
N ASP A 147 10.14 30.75 3.66
CA ASP A 147 8.92 31.32 4.24
C ASP A 147 8.74 30.77 5.66
N GLN A 148 8.55 31.64 6.62
CA GLN A 148 8.15 31.25 7.97
C GLN A 148 6.64 31.09 8.03
N VAL A 149 6.18 29.89 8.41
CA VAL A 149 4.77 29.68 8.69
C VAL A 149 4.47 30.12 10.11
N LYS A 150 3.48 31.00 10.23
CA LYS A 150 2.89 31.33 11.52
C LYS A 150 2.19 30.09 12.07
N GLN A 151 2.50 29.70 13.27
CA GLN A 151 1.92 28.62 14.09
C GLN A 151 0.90 27.70 13.41
N LEU A 152 1.14 26.42 13.47
CA LEU A 152 0.11 25.41 13.16
C LEU A 152 -1.06 25.59 14.12
N GLU A 153 -2.28 25.30 13.65
CA GLU A 153 -3.48 25.28 14.49
C GLU A 153 -3.38 24.21 15.58
N SER A 154 -2.64 23.13 15.31
CA SER A 154 -2.38 22.04 16.24
C SER A 154 -0.95 21.53 16.17
N GLU A 155 -0.37 21.18 17.33
CA GLU A 155 0.95 20.54 17.40
C GLU A 155 0.96 19.11 16.84
N SER A 156 -0.19 18.50 16.68
CA SER A 156 -0.36 17.15 16.13
C SER A 156 -0.53 17.10 14.62
N GLU A 157 -0.56 18.25 13.92
CA GLU A 157 -0.61 18.31 12.47
C GLU A 157 0.77 18.23 11.85
N LEU A 158 0.89 17.50 10.74
CA LEU A 158 2.10 17.50 9.92
C LEU A 158 2.27 18.87 9.22
N ALA A 159 3.47 19.45 9.28
CA ALA A 159 3.77 20.72 8.63
C ALA A 159 3.57 20.64 7.10
N ILE A 160 3.89 19.50 6.48
CA ILE A 160 3.71 19.28 5.04
C ILE A 160 2.25 19.46 4.59
N GLN A 161 1.25 19.30 5.45
CA GLN A 161 -0.18 19.50 5.13
C GLN A 161 -0.54 20.96 4.83
N GLN A 162 0.27 21.89 5.29
CA GLN A 162 0.07 23.32 5.00
C GLN A 162 0.41 23.66 3.54
N ILE A 163 1.07 22.74 2.83
CA ILE A 163 1.42 22.90 1.41
C ILE A 163 0.18 22.65 0.54
N LYS A 164 -0.34 23.72 -0.07
CA LYS A 164 -1.53 23.69 -0.95
C LYS A 164 -1.23 24.12 -2.38
N ASP A 165 -0.08 24.73 -2.61
CA ASP A 165 0.31 25.26 -3.91
C ASP A 165 1.50 24.48 -4.49
N GLU A 166 1.23 23.80 -5.63
CA GLU A 166 2.24 23.02 -6.35
C GLU A 166 3.31 23.90 -6.98
N ASN A 167 2.96 25.12 -7.43
CA ASN A 167 3.89 25.97 -8.13
C ASN A 167 4.97 26.50 -7.18
N THR A 168 4.57 26.94 -6.00
CA THR A 168 5.48 27.48 -4.97
C THR A 168 6.29 26.37 -4.29
N TYR A 169 5.67 25.20 -4.01
CA TYR A 169 6.28 24.10 -3.26
C TYR A 169 6.16 22.76 -4.00
N PRO A 170 6.72 22.60 -5.20
CA PRO A 170 6.43 21.47 -6.07
C PRO A 170 6.81 20.11 -5.47
N THR A 171 7.96 19.99 -4.82
CA THR A 171 8.42 18.71 -4.25
C THR A 171 7.63 18.32 -3.00
N PRO A 172 7.46 19.21 -1.99
CA PRO A 172 6.61 18.88 -0.83
C PRO A 172 5.17 18.56 -1.24
N TYR A 173 4.59 19.31 -2.18
CA TYR A 173 3.23 19.07 -2.68
C TYR A 173 3.10 17.68 -3.30
N LYS A 174 4.02 17.31 -4.20
CA LYS A 174 4.00 15.99 -4.85
C LYS A 174 4.19 14.86 -3.85
N LEU A 175 5.10 15.01 -2.88
CA LEU A 175 5.28 14.00 -1.83
C LEU A 175 4.01 13.85 -0.98
N LEU A 176 3.42 14.95 -0.53
CA LEU A 176 2.17 14.94 0.21
C LEU A 176 1.07 14.18 -0.55
N ARG A 177 0.89 14.51 -1.84
CA ARG A 177 -0.11 13.85 -2.69
C ARG A 177 0.17 12.37 -2.85
N GLN A 178 1.43 11.97 -3.05
CA GLN A 178 1.80 10.55 -3.13
C GLN A 178 1.43 9.78 -1.86
N ILE A 179 1.73 10.32 -0.67
CA ILE A 179 1.41 9.65 0.60
C ILE A 179 -0.12 9.60 0.82
N GLN A 180 -0.86 10.65 0.47
CA GLN A 180 -2.32 10.69 0.56
C GLN A 180 -3.01 9.64 -0.33
N GLU A 181 -2.38 9.27 -1.43
CA GLU A 181 -2.93 8.33 -2.41
C GLU A 181 -2.56 6.87 -2.15
N TRP A 182 -1.84 6.55 -1.09
CA TRP A 182 -1.56 5.17 -0.69
C TRP A 182 -2.87 4.43 -0.36
N MET A 183 -2.94 3.17 -0.78
CA MET A 183 -4.12 2.33 -0.59
C MET A 183 -3.76 1.08 0.23
N PHE A 184 -4.71 0.67 1.07
CA PHE A 184 -4.54 -0.43 2.01
C PHE A 184 -5.71 -1.39 1.87
N TYR A 185 -5.44 -2.64 1.49
CA TYR A 185 -6.44 -3.67 1.30
C TYR A 185 -6.22 -4.80 2.29
N ASN A 186 -7.12 -4.94 3.22
CA ASN A 186 -7.33 -6.16 3.99
C ASN A 186 -8.24 -7.09 3.18
N PRO A 187 -8.42 -8.38 3.57
CA PRO A 187 -9.37 -9.27 2.91
C PRO A 187 -10.74 -8.60 2.81
N ILE A 188 -11.17 -8.34 1.56
CA ILE A 188 -12.42 -7.64 1.28
C ILE A 188 -13.59 -8.47 1.78
N ASP A 189 -14.53 -7.84 2.50
CA ASP A 189 -15.78 -8.48 2.89
C ASP A 189 -16.64 -8.76 1.65
N VAL A 190 -16.91 -10.03 1.43
CA VAL A 190 -17.71 -10.55 0.33
C VAL A 190 -18.92 -11.35 0.84
N GLY A 191 -19.24 -11.26 2.13
CA GLY A 191 -20.38 -11.94 2.75
C GLY A 191 -21.72 -11.61 2.07
N PHE A 192 -22.76 -12.36 2.40
CA PHE A 192 -24.06 -12.27 1.72
C PHE A 192 -24.64 -10.85 1.67
N ASN A 193 -24.45 -10.05 2.72
CA ASN A 193 -24.93 -8.68 2.80
C ASN A 193 -23.85 -7.63 2.48
N ALA A 194 -22.68 -8.05 1.98
CA ALA A 194 -21.59 -7.13 1.69
C ALA A 194 -21.97 -6.16 0.56
N PRO A 195 -21.59 -4.87 0.65
CA PRO A 195 -21.91 -3.86 -0.34
C PRO A 195 -21.42 -4.18 -1.76
N ILE A 196 -20.34 -4.97 -1.88
CA ILE A 196 -19.78 -5.41 -3.17
C ILE A 196 -20.79 -6.19 -4.01
N ARG A 197 -21.78 -6.84 -3.39
CA ARG A 197 -22.82 -7.63 -4.04
C ARG A 197 -24.03 -6.82 -4.51
N SER A 198 -24.13 -5.57 -4.06
CA SER A 198 -25.27 -4.70 -4.31
C SER A 198 -25.14 -3.89 -5.60
N PRO A 199 -26.23 -3.44 -6.24
CA PRO A 199 -26.19 -2.47 -7.32
C PRO A 199 -25.45 -1.19 -6.88
N GLN A 200 -24.58 -0.66 -7.72
CA GLN A 200 -23.65 0.43 -7.39
C GLN A 200 -23.89 1.65 -8.27
N LEU A 201 -23.74 2.84 -7.69
CA LEU A 201 -23.70 4.08 -8.47
C LEU A 201 -22.44 4.08 -9.35
N THR A 202 -22.60 4.53 -10.61
CA THR A 202 -21.45 4.74 -11.49
C THR A 202 -20.60 5.90 -10.96
N ARG A 203 -19.30 5.65 -10.80
CA ARG A 203 -18.29 6.64 -10.42
C ARG A 203 -17.24 6.70 -11.51
N SER A 204 -16.61 7.83 -11.71
CA SER A 204 -15.62 8.03 -12.79
C SER A 204 -14.22 7.46 -12.50
N GLY A 205 -13.98 6.90 -11.33
CA GLY A 205 -12.65 6.43 -10.94
C GLY A 205 -12.42 4.93 -11.21
N THR A 206 -11.15 4.57 -11.45
CA THR A 206 -10.71 3.18 -11.62
C THR A 206 -10.17 2.57 -10.32
N ARG A 207 -10.09 3.33 -9.22
CA ARG A 207 -9.57 2.85 -7.93
C ARG A 207 -10.65 2.12 -7.15
N LEU A 208 -10.37 0.90 -6.76
CA LEU A 208 -11.23 0.13 -5.86
C LEU A 208 -11.14 0.74 -4.46
N LEU A 209 -12.28 0.93 -3.80
CA LEU A 209 -12.31 1.30 -2.39
C LEU A 209 -11.91 0.11 -1.51
N THR A 210 -11.39 0.38 -0.32
CA THR A 210 -10.93 -0.67 0.62
C THR A 210 -12.03 -1.62 1.05
N SER A 211 -13.29 -1.16 1.05
CA SER A 211 -14.49 -1.99 1.28
C SER A 211 -14.90 -2.84 0.08
N GLY A 212 -14.35 -2.60 -1.11
CA GLY A 212 -14.77 -3.26 -2.35
C GLY A 212 -16.12 -2.78 -2.90
N GLU A 213 -16.82 -1.88 -2.21
CA GLU A 213 -18.20 -1.48 -2.51
C GLU A 213 -18.43 -0.88 -3.91
N ASN A 214 -17.37 -0.48 -4.60
CA ASN A 214 -17.43 0.11 -5.94
C ASN A 214 -16.87 -0.80 -7.04
N LEU A 215 -16.71 -2.10 -6.80
CA LEU A 215 -16.12 -3.04 -7.77
C LEU A 215 -16.83 -3.01 -9.12
N THR A 216 -18.16 -3.09 -9.11
CA THR A 216 -18.98 -3.03 -10.35
C THR A 216 -18.73 -1.75 -11.13
N SER A 217 -18.66 -0.61 -10.43
CA SER A 217 -18.41 0.70 -11.05
C SER A 217 -16.98 0.77 -11.63
N VAL A 218 -15.98 0.26 -10.92
CA VAL A 218 -14.57 0.21 -11.38
C VAL A 218 -14.45 -0.63 -12.65
N LEU A 219 -15.00 -1.83 -12.66
CA LEU A 219 -14.96 -2.73 -13.83
C LEU A 219 -15.70 -2.11 -15.03
N TYR A 220 -16.85 -1.45 -14.79
CA TYR A 220 -17.56 -0.72 -15.84
C TYR A 220 -16.71 0.41 -16.44
N VAL A 221 -16.04 1.22 -15.62
CA VAL A 221 -15.17 2.30 -16.11
C VAL A 221 -13.98 1.73 -16.90
N ILE A 222 -13.38 0.64 -16.43
CA ILE A 222 -12.30 -0.03 -17.16
C ILE A 222 -12.80 -0.51 -18.52
N GLN A 223 -13.96 -1.17 -18.58
CA GLN A 223 -14.58 -1.61 -19.84
C GLN A 223 -14.81 -0.46 -20.82
N GLN A 224 -15.30 0.69 -20.35
CA GLN A 224 -15.66 1.82 -21.20
C GLN A 224 -14.46 2.66 -21.67
N GLN A 225 -13.44 2.81 -20.83
CA GLN A 225 -12.36 3.77 -21.07
C GLN A 225 -11.00 3.11 -21.35
N TYR A 226 -10.83 1.83 -21.01
CA TYR A 226 -9.54 1.11 -21.11
C TYR A 226 -9.75 -0.28 -21.75
N PRO A 227 -10.17 -0.35 -23.03
CA PRO A 227 -10.56 -1.62 -23.65
C PRO A 227 -9.45 -2.67 -23.67
N SER A 228 -8.17 -2.27 -23.87
CA SER A 228 -7.05 -3.23 -23.83
C SER A 228 -6.89 -3.89 -22.45
N VAL A 229 -7.02 -3.11 -21.37
CA VAL A 229 -6.97 -3.64 -19.99
C VAL A 229 -8.19 -4.53 -19.71
N TRP A 230 -9.35 -4.15 -20.26
CA TRP A 230 -10.56 -4.96 -20.15
C TRP A 230 -10.41 -6.32 -20.83
N ASP A 231 -9.83 -6.36 -22.03
CA ASP A 231 -9.58 -7.60 -22.78
C ASP A 231 -8.62 -8.51 -22.00
N GLU A 232 -7.52 -7.94 -21.43
CA GLU A 232 -6.61 -8.69 -20.54
C GLU A 232 -7.33 -9.27 -19.32
N ILE A 233 -8.22 -8.50 -18.68
CA ILE A 233 -9.03 -9.00 -17.54
C ILE A 233 -9.92 -10.17 -17.98
N CYS A 234 -10.58 -10.07 -19.13
CA CYS A 234 -11.43 -11.14 -19.65
C CYS A 234 -10.62 -12.39 -19.99
N GLU A 235 -9.45 -12.27 -20.60
CA GLU A 235 -8.54 -13.37 -20.89
C GLU A 235 -8.07 -14.07 -19.61
N LEU A 236 -7.67 -13.31 -18.59
CA LEU A 236 -7.30 -13.86 -17.28
C LEU A 236 -8.45 -14.65 -16.64
N LEU A 237 -9.67 -14.11 -16.71
CA LEU A 237 -10.85 -14.80 -16.18
C LEU A 237 -11.15 -16.07 -16.93
N GLN A 238 -10.97 -16.14 -18.26
CA GLN A 238 -11.14 -17.35 -19.05
C GLN A 238 -10.11 -18.43 -18.70
N ILE A 239 -8.88 -18.04 -18.35
CA ILE A 239 -7.83 -19.00 -17.91
C ILE A 239 -8.23 -19.66 -16.59
N VAL A 240 -8.71 -18.89 -15.62
CA VAL A 240 -9.03 -19.42 -14.27
C VAL A 240 -10.45 -19.96 -14.13
N TYR A 241 -11.33 -19.57 -15.03
CA TYR A 241 -12.73 -19.97 -15.06
C TYR A 241 -13.17 -20.28 -16.51
N PRO A 242 -12.90 -21.48 -17.02
CA PRO A 242 -13.11 -21.83 -18.44
C PRO A 242 -14.55 -21.64 -18.95
N GLU A 243 -15.53 -21.68 -18.04
CA GLU A 243 -16.93 -21.44 -18.34
C GLU A 243 -17.24 -19.93 -18.52
N PHE A 244 -16.40 -19.02 -18.04
CA PHE A 244 -16.59 -17.59 -18.18
C PHE A 244 -16.64 -17.17 -19.65
N ARG A 245 -17.53 -16.26 -19.99
CA ARG A 245 -17.65 -15.69 -21.34
C ARG A 245 -17.46 -14.18 -21.33
N TYR A 246 -18.27 -13.45 -20.60
CA TYR A 246 -18.21 -12.00 -20.52
C TYR A 246 -18.96 -11.46 -19.29
N MET A 247 -18.76 -10.19 -19.00
CA MET A 247 -19.52 -9.44 -18.00
C MET A 247 -20.27 -8.28 -18.67
N THR A 248 -21.43 -7.95 -18.13
CA THR A 248 -22.20 -6.76 -18.52
C THR A 248 -22.63 -5.97 -17.30
N PHE A 249 -22.95 -4.70 -17.50
CA PHE A 249 -23.27 -3.77 -16.41
C PHE A 249 -24.58 -3.03 -16.70
N PRO A 250 -25.73 -3.75 -16.80
CA PRO A 250 -27.01 -3.11 -17.05
C PRO A 250 -27.42 -2.18 -15.91
N PRO A 251 -28.19 -1.12 -16.21
CA PRO A 251 -28.81 -0.28 -15.20
C PRO A 251 -29.84 -1.08 -14.39
N GLU A 252 -29.88 -0.84 -13.08
CA GLU A 252 -30.84 -1.44 -12.17
C GLU A 252 -31.42 -0.41 -11.20
N GLY A 253 -32.75 -0.37 -11.04
CA GLY A 253 -33.42 0.49 -10.06
C GLY A 253 -33.65 1.94 -10.47
N GLY A 254 -33.29 2.36 -11.67
CA GLY A 254 -33.66 3.70 -12.21
C GLY A 254 -32.84 4.88 -11.65
N ASP A 255 -31.97 4.67 -10.65
CA ASP A 255 -31.27 5.73 -9.91
C ASP A 255 -29.79 5.91 -10.37
N GLY A 256 -29.48 5.56 -11.61
CA GLY A 256 -28.08 5.60 -12.11
C GLY A 256 -27.19 4.50 -11.53
N LYS A 257 -27.77 3.48 -10.92
CA LYS A 257 -27.08 2.30 -10.43
C LYS A 257 -26.94 1.27 -11.55
N ILE A 258 -25.83 0.56 -11.50
CA ILE A 258 -25.52 -0.58 -12.38
C ILE A 258 -25.31 -1.83 -11.53
N VAL A 259 -25.53 -2.99 -12.14
CA VAL A 259 -25.28 -4.29 -11.52
C VAL A 259 -24.32 -5.10 -12.37
N LEU A 260 -23.39 -5.79 -11.73
CA LEU A 260 -22.53 -6.76 -12.41
C LEU A 260 -23.37 -7.99 -12.79
N ARG A 261 -23.36 -8.33 -14.08
CA ARG A 261 -23.89 -9.59 -14.62
C ARG A 261 -22.74 -10.40 -15.20
N TRP A 262 -22.62 -11.61 -14.74
CA TRP A 262 -21.61 -12.58 -15.13
C TRP A 262 -22.23 -13.65 -16.03
N TRP A 263 -21.61 -13.94 -17.16
CA TRP A 263 -22.11 -14.88 -18.15
C TRP A 263 -21.18 -16.07 -18.31
N GLU A 264 -21.77 -17.28 -18.30
CA GLU A 264 -21.06 -18.56 -18.40
C GLU A 264 -21.66 -19.46 -19.49
N SER A 265 -20.82 -20.31 -20.08
CA SER A 265 -21.27 -21.42 -20.91
C SER A 265 -21.79 -22.56 -20.00
N PRO A 266 -22.88 -23.28 -20.36
CA PRO A 266 -23.70 -23.13 -21.58
C PRO A 266 -24.85 -22.13 -21.46
N PHE A 267 -24.89 -21.31 -20.43
CA PHE A 267 -26.03 -20.43 -20.10
C PHE A 267 -26.03 -19.08 -20.85
N GLU A 268 -25.17 -18.92 -21.85
CA GLU A 268 -25.06 -17.68 -22.64
C GLU A 268 -26.37 -17.25 -23.30
N LYS A 269 -27.24 -18.21 -23.59
CA LYS A 269 -28.55 -17.98 -24.22
C LYS A 269 -29.68 -17.76 -23.22
N SER A 270 -29.40 -17.81 -21.92
CA SER A 270 -30.39 -17.46 -20.90
C SER A 270 -30.62 -15.95 -20.92
N ASN A 271 -31.85 -15.52 -20.66
CA ASN A 271 -32.17 -14.08 -20.69
C ASN A 271 -31.54 -13.25 -19.54
N SER A 272 -30.80 -13.87 -18.64
CA SER A 272 -30.18 -13.18 -17.50
C SER A 272 -28.89 -13.88 -17.07
N GLY A 273 -27.74 -13.17 -17.14
CA GLY A 273 -26.50 -13.64 -16.50
C GLY A 273 -26.64 -13.66 -14.97
N PHE A 274 -25.71 -14.31 -14.31
CA PHE A 274 -25.64 -14.36 -12.85
C PHE A 274 -25.32 -12.96 -12.29
N SER A 275 -26.10 -12.47 -11.34
CA SER A 275 -25.77 -11.22 -10.67
C SER A 275 -24.64 -11.41 -9.65
N ALA A 276 -23.97 -10.33 -9.24
CA ALA A 276 -22.93 -10.35 -8.21
C ALA A 276 -23.37 -11.07 -6.92
N ASN A 277 -24.68 -11.04 -6.60
CA ASN A 277 -25.23 -11.76 -5.44
C ASN A 277 -25.07 -13.29 -5.52
N LEU A 278 -24.99 -13.84 -6.71
CA LEU A 278 -24.90 -15.29 -6.97
C LEU A 278 -23.46 -15.75 -7.18
N LEU A 279 -22.51 -14.83 -7.32
CA LEU A 279 -21.09 -15.18 -7.46
C LEU A 279 -20.53 -15.71 -6.14
N SER A 280 -19.62 -16.65 -6.25
CA SER A 280 -18.91 -17.18 -5.07
C SER A 280 -18.05 -16.09 -4.40
N ASP A 281 -17.78 -16.25 -3.11
CA ASP A 281 -16.90 -15.36 -2.36
C ASP A 281 -15.51 -15.29 -3.00
N GLY A 282 -14.97 -16.43 -3.40
CA GLY A 282 -13.67 -16.52 -4.08
C GLY A 282 -13.66 -15.76 -5.40
N THR A 283 -14.74 -15.85 -6.21
CA THR A 283 -14.85 -15.11 -7.47
C THR A 283 -14.84 -13.61 -7.26
N LEU A 284 -15.59 -13.10 -6.27
CA LEU A 284 -15.61 -11.66 -5.96
C LEU A 284 -14.26 -11.16 -5.43
N ARG A 285 -13.57 -11.96 -4.61
CA ARG A 285 -12.22 -11.61 -4.15
C ARG A 285 -11.21 -11.60 -5.28
N LEU A 286 -11.24 -12.60 -6.16
CA LEU A 286 -10.37 -12.63 -7.33
C LEU A 286 -10.63 -11.42 -8.25
N LEU A 287 -11.90 -11.10 -8.55
CA LEU A 287 -12.26 -9.91 -9.33
C LEU A 287 -11.74 -8.62 -8.69
N SER A 288 -11.83 -8.52 -7.38
CA SER A 288 -11.30 -7.35 -6.64
C SER A 288 -9.79 -7.24 -6.76
N LEU A 289 -9.05 -8.34 -6.61
CA LEU A 289 -7.59 -8.36 -6.77
C LEU A 289 -7.19 -8.02 -8.21
N ILE A 290 -7.88 -8.58 -9.20
CA ILE A 290 -7.64 -8.24 -10.61
C ILE A 290 -7.89 -6.75 -10.85
N ALA A 291 -8.98 -6.18 -10.32
CA ALA A 291 -9.29 -4.76 -10.46
C ALA A 291 -8.23 -3.86 -9.79
N ILE A 292 -7.63 -4.29 -8.68
CA ILE A 292 -6.52 -3.60 -8.00
C ILE A 292 -5.24 -3.71 -8.84
N LEU A 293 -4.86 -4.93 -9.22
CA LEU A 293 -3.55 -5.24 -9.82
C LEU A 293 -3.48 -4.85 -11.31
N LYS A 294 -4.60 -4.89 -12.03
CA LYS A 294 -4.72 -4.43 -13.43
C LYS A 294 -5.24 -3.00 -13.56
N ASN A 295 -5.27 -2.24 -12.47
CA ASN A 295 -5.74 -0.85 -12.51
C ASN A 295 -4.94 -0.03 -13.55
N PRO A 296 -5.60 0.64 -14.53
CA PRO A 296 -4.90 1.47 -15.52
C PRO A 296 -4.30 2.76 -14.94
N ASN A 297 -4.82 3.24 -13.79
CA ASN A 297 -4.31 4.42 -13.07
C ASN A 297 -3.99 4.03 -11.61
N PRO A 298 -2.94 3.21 -11.39
CA PRO A 298 -2.66 2.67 -10.08
C PRO A 298 -2.23 3.76 -9.08
N PRO A 299 -2.53 3.58 -7.79
CA PRO A 299 -1.97 4.43 -6.76
C PRO A 299 -0.44 4.23 -6.66
N PRO A 300 0.30 5.21 -6.12
CA PRO A 300 1.76 5.13 -6.02
C PRO A 300 2.26 3.99 -5.12
N LEU A 301 1.49 3.62 -4.11
CA LEU A 301 1.76 2.49 -3.21
C LEU A 301 0.45 1.78 -2.88
N VAL A 302 0.47 0.45 -2.94
CA VAL A 302 -0.63 -0.43 -2.50
C VAL A 302 -0.09 -1.42 -1.48
N CYS A 303 -0.70 -1.47 -0.31
CA CYS A 303 -0.49 -2.48 0.71
C CYS A 303 -1.62 -3.50 0.66
N ILE A 304 -1.30 -4.78 0.60
CA ILE A 304 -2.29 -5.87 0.58
C ILE A 304 -1.96 -6.86 1.70
N ASP A 305 -2.90 -7.08 2.60
CA ASP A 305 -2.78 -8.09 3.64
C ASP A 305 -3.54 -9.35 3.21
N GLU A 306 -2.85 -10.49 3.21
CA GLU A 306 -3.38 -11.84 2.92
C GLU A 306 -4.23 -11.92 1.62
N PRO A 307 -3.68 -11.61 0.43
CA PRO A 307 -4.43 -11.66 -0.82
C PRO A 307 -4.97 -13.05 -1.18
N GLU A 308 -4.41 -14.11 -0.60
CA GLU A 308 -4.80 -15.51 -0.81
C GLU A 308 -6.08 -15.92 -0.09
N VAL A 309 -6.55 -15.15 0.90
CA VAL A 309 -7.68 -15.54 1.74
C VAL A 309 -8.95 -15.78 0.92
N GLY A 310 -9.48 -17.02 1.01
CA GLY A 310 -10.71 -17.43 0.33
C GLY A 310 -10.58 -17.66 -1.17
N LEU A 311 -9.36 -17.73 -1.70
CA LEU A 311 -9.10 -18.10 -3.09
C LEU A 311 -8.86 -19.61 -3.24
N HIS A 312 -9.19 -20.12 -4.43
CA HIS A 312 -8.80 -21.47 -4.81
C HIS A 312 -7.27 -21.56 -4.96
N PRO A 313 -6.61 -22.67 -4.56
CA PRO A 313 -5.16 -22.82 -4.65
C PRO A 313 -4.56 -22.50 -6.03
N ASP A 314 -5.24 -22.89 -7.11
CA ASP A 314 -4.75 -22.58 -8.47
C ASP A 314 -4.80 -21.10 -8.80
N TRP A 315 -5.73 -20.33 -8.23
CA TRP A 315 -5.83 -18.89 -8.41
C TRP A 315 -4.77 -18.14 -7.62
N ILE A 316 -4.29 -18.70 -6.51
CA ILE A 316 -3.20 -18.10 -5.70
C ILE A 316 -1.93 -17.95 -6.54
N LYS A 317 -1.61 -18.93 -7.38
CA LYS A 317 -0.45 -18.86 -8.27
C LYS A 317 -0.59 -17.74 -9.30
N LEU A 318 -1.78 -17.56 -9.87
CA LEU A 318 -2.07 -16.45 -10.78
C LEU A 318 -1.92 -15.10 -10.06
N VAL A 319 -2.42 -14.98 -8.81
CA VAL A 319 -2.26 -13.75 -8.02
C VAL A 319 -0.77 -13.43 -7.82
N GLY A 320 0.07 -14.44 -7.56
CA GLY A 320 1.52 -14.25 -7.48
C GLY A 320 2.13 -13.66 -8.77
N GLU A 321 1.71 -14.16 -9.94
CA GLU A 321 2.14 -13.64 -11.26
C GLU A 321 1.64 -12.20 -11.49
N LEU A 322 0.39 -11.92 -11.12
CA LEU A 322 -0.19 -10.57 -11.21
C LEU A 322 0.49 -9.57 -10.28
N LEU A 323 0.94 -9.98 -9.10
CA LEU A 323 1.70 -9.14 -8.18
C LEU A 323 3.07 -8.76 -8.77
N ASP A 324 3.80 -9.71 -9.35
CA ASP A 324 5.11 -9.42 -9.99
C ASP A 324 4.94 -8.47 -11.20
N GLU A 325 3.93 -8.70 -12.03
CA GLU A 325 3.59 -7.80 -13.13
C GLU A 325 3.21 -6.41 -12.66
N ALA A 326 2.29 -6.30 -11.68
CA ALA A 326 1.82 -5.02 -11.16
C ALA A 326 2.93 -4.20 -10.51
N GLY A 327 3.95 -4.87 -9.91
CA GLY A 327 5.15 -4.25 -9.38
C GLY A 327 5.91 -3.40 -10.40
N THR A 328 5.77 -3.64 -11.70
CA THR A 328 6.39 -2.81 -12.75
C THR A 328 5.72 -1.44 -12.92
N ARG A 329 4.46 -1.29 -12.46
CA ARG A 329 3.63 -0.09 -12.67
C ARG A 329 3.32 0.68 -11.38
N MET A 330 3.30 0.00 -10.24
CA MET A 330 3.05 0.58 -8.91
C MET A 330 3.95 -0.09 -7.88
N GLN A 331 4.10 0.51 -6.72
CA GLN A 331 4.79 -0.13 -5.61
C GLN A 331 3.82 -0.96 -4.79
N LEU A 332 4.22 -2.19 -4.46
CA LEU A 332 3.42 -3.13 -3.70
C LEU A 332 4.15 -3.57 -2.42
N ILE A 333 3.42 -3.58 -1.31
CA ILE A 333 3.83 -4.24 -0.07
C ILE A 333 2.75 -5.27 0.26
N VAL A 334 3.12 -6.53 0.27
CA VAL A 334 2.19 -7.65 0.44
C VAL A 334 2.57 -8.44 1.68
N VAL A 335 1.60 -8.77 2.50
CA VAL A 335 1.75 -9.72 3.60
C VAL A 335 1.04 -11.00 3.21
N THR A 336 1.70 -12.14 3.35
CA THR A 336 1.10 -13.44 3.00
C THR A 336 1.54 -14.56 3.95
N HIS A 337 0.65 -15.53 4.10
CA HIS A 337 0.91 -16.82 4.73
C HIS A 337 0.89 -17.97 3.72
N SER A 338 0.79 -17.70 2.42
CA SER A 338 0.67 -18.72 1.38
C SER A 338 2.01 -19.10 0.75
N PRO A 339 2.52 -20.34 0.99
CA PRO A 339 3.68 -20.85 0.27
C PRO A 339 3.45 -20.95 -1.25
N ASP A 340 2.20 -21.16 -1.70
CA ASP A 340 1.87 -21.22 -3.12
C ASP A 340 2.02 -19.86 -3.80
N LEU A 341 1.66 -18.77 -3.10
CA LEU A 341 1.83 -17.41 -3.60
C LEU A 341 3.33 -17.06 -3.76
N ILE A 342 4.13 -17.29 -2.73
CA ILE A 342 5.56 -16.96 -2.77
C ILE A 342 6.35 -17.79 -3.76
N SER A 343 5.86 -18.98 -4.15
CA SER A 343 6.49 -19.83 -5.18
C SER A 343 6.55 -19.17 -6.56
N LYS A 344 5.84 -18.06 -6.77
CA LYS A 344 5.82 -17.25 -8.00
C LYS A 344 6.54 -15.91 -7.84
N ILE A 345 7.06 -15.63 -6.66
CA ILE A 345 7.75 -14.37 -6.34
C ILE A 345 9.26 -14.58 -6.37
N LYS A 346 10.00 -13.59 -6.86
CA LYS A 346 11.47 -13.61 -6.83
C LYS A 346 11.97 -13.54 -5.40
N PRO A 347 13.01 -14.32 -5.02
CA PRO A 347 13.57 -14.30 -3.66
C PRO A 347 13.93 -12.89 -3.20
N SER A 348 14.56 -12.09 -4.06
CA SER A 348 14.94 -10.70 -3.77
C SER A 348 13.78 -9.76 -3.41
N ASN A 349 12.53 -10.16 -3.69
CA ASN A 349 11.33 -9.44 -3.29
C ASN A 349 10.78 -9.88 -1.93
N ILE A 350 11.31 -10.96 -1.34
CA ILE A 350 10.82 -11.52 -0.08
C ILE A 350 11.60 -10.98 1.11
N VAL A 351 10.85 -10.63 2.14
CA VAL A 351 11.36 -10.22 3.44
C VAL A 351 10.80 -11.18 4.50
N ILE A 352 11.68 -11.86 5.19
CA ILE A 352 11.35 -12.69 6.34
C ILE A 352 11.10 -11.80 7.54
N VAL A 353 10.01 -12.08 8.23
CA VAL A 353 9.61 -11.37 9.45
C VAL A 353 9.69 -12.34 10.61
N GLU A 354 10.57 -12.06 11.54
CA GLU A 354 10.74 -12.82 12.77
C GLU A 354 10.53 -11.94 14.00
N LYS A 355 10.48 -12.54 15.17
CA LYS A 355 10.35 -11.81 16.43
C LYS A 355 11.34 -12.34 17.45
N GLU A 356 12.21 -11.46 17.95
CA GLU A 356 13.17 -11.76 18.98
C GLU A 356 13.04 -10.75 20.13
N ASP A 357 12.96 -11.21 21.38
CA ASP A 357 12.81 -10.38 22.58
C ASP A 357 11.68 -9.34 22.49
N GLY A 358 10.58 -9.70 21.81
CA GLY A 358 9.44 -8.80 21.61
C GLY A 358 9.61 -7.80 20.46
N ALA A 359 10.77 -7.70 19.84
CA ALA A 359 11.04 -6.86 18.69
C ALA A 359 10.89 -7.65 17.39
N THR A 360 10.32 -7.02 16.38
CA THR A 360 10.28 -7.54 15.00
C THR A 360 11.64 -7.36 14.34
N LEU A 361 12.10 -8.39 13.66
CA LEU A 361 13.24 -8.38 12.76
C LEU A 361 12.76 -8.56 11.33
N LEU A 362 13.34 -7.82 10.41
CA LEU A 362 13.05 -7.90 8.98
C LEU A 362 14.35 -8.22 8.23
N GLU A 363 14.37 -9.33 7.51
CA GLU A 363 15.51 -9.77 6.74
C GLU A 363 15.10 -10.08 5.30
N ARG A 364 15.76 -9.43 4.34
CA ARG A 364 15.52 -9.71 2.93
C ARG A 364 16.30 -10.96 2.51
N LEU A 365 15.61 -11.85 1.77
CA LEU A 365 16.26 -13.04 1.22
C LEU A 365 17.36 -12.66 0.24
N ASP A 366 18.54 -13.27 0.40
CA ASP A 366 19.61 -13.19 -0.58
C ASP A 366 19.47 -14.35 -1.59
N GLU A 367 19.30 -14.00 -2.86
CA GLU A 367 19.19 -14.95 -3.96
C GLU A 367 20.42 -15.88 -4.05
N LYS A 368 21.61 -15.37 -3.73
CA LYS A 368 22.86 -16.14 -3.80
C LYS A 368 22.93 -17.26 -2.78
N GLU A 369 22.37 -17.05 -1.61
CA GLU A 369 22.31 -18.08 -0.57
C GLU A 369 21.36 -19.23 -0.93
N LEU A 370 20.45 -18.98 -1.86
CA LEU A 370 19.41 -19.91 -2.29
C LEU A 370 19.72 -20.60 -3.63
N GLU A 371 20.78 -20.21 -4.37
CA GLU A 371 21.06 -20.72 -5.73
C GLU A 371 21.01 -22.26 -5.80
N GLY A 372 21.73 -22.97 -4.92
CA GLY A 372 21.73 -24.44 -4.92
C GLY A 372 20.40 -25.10 -4.53
N TRP A 373 19.57 -24.41 -3.75
CA TRP A 373 18.25 -24.90 -3.34
C TRP A 373 17.19 -24.69 -4.41
N LEU A 374 17.22 -23.55 -5.10
CA LEU A 374 16.24 -23.17 -6.12
C LEU A 374 16.35 -24.01 -7.41
N GLU A 375 17.46 -24.71 -7.62
CA GLU A 375 17.57 -25.68 -8.71
C GLU A 375 16.63 -26.89 -8.55
N ASN A 376 16.32 -27.28 -7.30
CA ASN A 376 15.59 -28.50 -6.98
C ASN A 376 14.26 -28.26 -6.28
N PHE A 377 14.07 -27.10 -5.64
CA PHE A 377 12.89 -26.78 -4.82
C PHE A 377 12.31 -25.41 -5.19
N ARG A 378 10.99 -25.31 -5.07
CA ARG A 378 10.32 -24.00 -5.14
C ARG A 378 10.44 -23.28 -3.80
N LEU A 379 10.42 -21.95 -3.84
CA LEU A 379 10.58 -21.11 -2.65
C LEU A 379 9.54 -21.45 -1.56
N GLY A 380 8.28 -21.70 -1.94
CA GLY A 380 7.24 -22.11 -1.01
C GLY A 380 7.49 -23.48 -0.35
N GLU A 381 8.17 -24.41 -1.02
CA GLU A 381 8.55 -25.70 -0.45
C GLU A 381 9.66 -25.52 0.59
N LEU A 382 10.64 -24.66 0.29
CA LEU A 382 11.72 -24.30 1.23
C LEU A 382 11.18 -23.63 2.49
N TRP A 383 10.17 -22.76 2.33
CA TRP A 383 9.52 -22.14 3.48
C TRP A 383 8.74 -23.14 4.33
N ARG A 384 7.91 -24.01 3.71
CA ARG A 384 7.18 -25.08 4.43
C ARG A 384 8.11 -26.03 5.20
N SER A 385 9.30 -26.29 4.68
CA SER A 385 10.29 -27.16 5.33
C SER A 385 11.14 -26.45 6.38
N GLY A 386 10.89 -25.15 6.62
CA GLY A 386 11.62 -24.35 7.62
C GLY A 386 13.04 -23.92 7.22
N HIS A 387 13.42 -24.10 5.95
CA HIS A 387 14.78 -23.75 5.48
C HIS A 387 14.97 -22.24 5.27
N LEU A 388 13.88 -21.45 5.17
CA LEU A 388 13.96 -20.01 4.96
C LEU A 388 13.87 -19.18 6.24
N GLY A 389 13.72 -19.80 7.41
CA GLY A 389 13.32 -19.06 8.63
C GLY A 389 11.83 -18.68 8.61
N GLY A 390 11.35 -18.01 9.66
CA GLY A 390 9.97 -17.52 9.72
C GLY A 390 8.89 -18.61 9.60
N ALA A 391 9.21 -19.86 9.84
CA ALA A 391 8.24 -20.95 9.87
C ALA A 391 7.31 -20.78 11.07
N SER A 392 6.00 -20.97 10.85
CA SER A 392 4.95 -20.87 11.87
C SER A 392 4.97 -22.01 12.87
#